data_2ddd277ba89ae86c9710348cf2c529e8
#
_entry.id   2ddd277ba89ae86c9710348cf2c529e8
#
_cell.length_a   1.000
_cell.length_b   1.000
_cell.length_c   1.000
_cell.angle_alpha   90.00
_cell.angle_beta   90.00
_cell.angle_gamma   90.00
#
_symmetry.space_group_name_H-M   'P 1'
#
loop_
_entity.id
_entity.type
_entity.pdbx_description
1 polymer ?
#
loop_
_entity_poly.entity_id
_entity_poly.type
_entity_poly.pdbx_seq_one_letter_code
_entity_poly.pdbx_strand_id
1 'polypeptide(L)'
;MSKLTVTSSPHIFTPRTTRSIMLDVLIALLPAAVASVILFGFSSLMVILTCMAAAVLSELVFNLICKKEQTIGDLSSAVTGLLLALNLPATIPLWQAALGAIFAIVVVKCLFGGIGQNFANPAIAARIFLLLSFSGTMTAAVFPQNADVVSGATPLGVLSGQEGTLPTYLDLFLGKCGGALGETCALALLVGGIYLVIRGVITWHTCLLYTSPSPRDR
;
A
#
# COMPACT_ATOMS: atom_id res chain seq x y z
N MET A 1 -44.39 5.12 -5.72
CA MET A 1 -44.16 4.04 -6.71
C MET A 1 -42.71 3.61 -6.57
N SER A 2 -42.45 2.39 -6.05
CA SER A 2 -41.11 1.81 -5.97
C SER A 2 -40.61 1.52 -7.38
N LYS A 3 -39.51 2.14 -7.78
CA LYS A 3 -38.89 1.83 -9.07
C LYS A 3 -38.35 0.39 -9.03
N LEU A 4 -38.89 -0.49 -9.84
CA LEU A 4 -38.35 -1.83 -10.04
C LEU A 4 -36.98 -1.70 -10.69
N THR A 5 -35.95 -2.16 -10.01
CA THR A 5 -34.59 -2.21 -10.57
C THR A 5 -34.44 -3.53 -11.30
N VAL A 6 -34.37 -3.48 -12.62
CA VAL A 6 -34.10 -4.66 -13.45
C VAL A 6 -32.59 -4.79 -13.59
N THR A 7 -32.00 -5.88 -13.07
CA THR A 7 -30.58 -6.19 -13.20
C THR A 7 -30.38 -7.38 -14.13
N SER A 8 -29.26 -7.42 -14.86
CA SER A 8 -28.92 -8.58 -15.69
C SER A 8 -28.61 -9.81 -14.81
N SER A 9 -29.01 -10.99 -15.29
CA SER A 9 -28.68 -12.27 -14.62
C SER A 9 -27.17 -12.57 -14.70
N PRO A 10 -26.59 -13.22 -13.67
CA PRO A 10 -27.22 -13.83 -12.50
C PRO A 10 -27.49 -12.82 -11.37
N HIS A 11 -28.64 -12.97 -10.70
CA HIS A 11 -29.08 -12.12 -9.60
C HIS A 11 -28.50 -12.58 -8.25
N ILE A 12 -27.18 -12.64 -8.13
CA ILE A 12 -26.51 -12.97 -6.88
C ILE A 12 -26.17 -11.66 -6.17
N PHE A 13 -26.91 -11.36 -5.11
CA PHE A 13 -26.65 -10.18 -4.27
C PHE A 13 -25.85 -10.61 -3.03
N THR A 14 -24.66 -10.03 -2.85
CA THR A 14 -23.95 -10.10 -1.58
C THR A 14 -24.27 -8.84 -0.76
N PRO A 15 -24.48 -8.95 0.55
CA PRO A 15 -24.73 -7.78 1.41
C PRO A 15 -23.49 -6.89 1.59
N ARG A 16 -22.35 -7.27 1.02
CA ARG A 16 -21.08 -6.54 1.15
C ARG A 16 -21.02 -5.42 0.13
N THR A 17 -20.88 -4.19 0.63
CA THR A 17 -20.64 -3.00 -0.19
C THR A 17 -19.15 -2.80 -0.42
N THR A 18 -18.78 -2.12 -1.51
CA THR A 18 -17.39 -1.72 -1.80
C THR A 18 -16.76 -1.00 -0.62
N ARG A 19 -17.50 -0.10 0.03
CA ARG A 19 -17.05 0.61 1.23
C ARG A 19 -16.69 -0.35 2.37
N SER A 20 -17.49 -1.37 2.62
CA SER A 20 -17.22 -2.36 3.68
C SER A 20 -15.92 -3.11 3.42
N ILE A 21 -15.69 -3.53 2.18
CA ILE A 21 -14.48 -4.24 1.78
C ILE A 21 -13.24 -3.32 1.92
N MET A 22 -13.33 -2.08 1.45
CA MET A 22 -12.23 -1.11 1.56
C MET A 22 -11.92 -0.76 3.02
N LEU A 23 -12.94 -0.70 3.88
CA LEU A 23 -12.76 -0.49 5.30
C LEU A 23 -12.06 -1.69 5.96
N ASP A 24 -12.44 -2.92 5.62
CA ASP A 24 -11.75 -4.13 6.10
C ASP A 24 -10.26 -4.13 5.68
N VAL A 25 -9.94 -3.67 4.47
CA VAL A 25 -8.55 -3.54 4.00
C VAL A 25 -7.79 -2.47 4.79
N LEU A 26 -8.40 -1.30 5.07
CA LEU A 26 -7.80 -0.27 5.91
C LEU A 26 -7.48 -0.81 7.31
N ILE A 27 -8.42 -1.53 7.93
CA ILE A 27 -8.21 -2.15 9.25
C ILE A 27 -7.06 -3.17 9.20
N ALA A 28 -6.99 -3.98 8.14
CA ALA A 28 -5.93 -4.95 7.96
C ALA A 28 -4.53 -4.33 7.80
N LEU A 29 -4.45 -3.11 7.24
CA LEU A 29 -3.20 -2.38 7.07
C LEU A 29 -2.80 -1.58 8.32
N LEU A 30 -3.70 -1.35 9.27
CA LEU A 30 -3.40 -0.62 10.50
C LEU A 30 -2.23 -1.21 11.30
N PRO A 31 -2.14 -2.54 11.53
CA PRO A 31 -0.99 -3.12 12.25
C PRO A 31 0.35 -2.77 11.58
N ALA A 32 0.42 -2.81 10.25
CA ALA A 32 1.62 -2.46 9.51
C ALA A 32 1.94 -0.95 9.61
N ALA A 33 0.92 -0.08 9.55
CA ALA A 33 1.08 1.35 9.75
C ALA A 33 1.57 1.69 11.17
N VAL A 34 0.99 1.06 12.19
CA VAL A 34 1.43 1.24 13.58
C VAL A 34 2.85 0.74 13.79
N ALA A 35 3.18 -0.44 13.26
CA ALA A 35 4.54 -0.99 13.34
C ALA A 35 5.56 -0.04 12.67
N SER A 36 5.23 0.54 11.51
CA SER A 36 6.11 1.49 10.82
C SER A 36 6.34 2.76 11.64
N VAL A 37 5.31 3.26 12.36
CA VAL A 37 5.45 4.42 13.25
C VAL A 37 6.32 4.10 14.47
N ILE A 38 6.21 2.90 15.03
CA ILE A 38 7.03 2.46 16.17
C ILE A 38 8.51 2.30 15.75
N LEU A 39 8.75 1.74 14.55
CA LEU A 39 10.11 1.44 14.06
C LEU A 39 10.83 2.69 13.52
N PHE A 40 10.16 3.51 12.72
CA PHE A 40 10.77 4.67 12.03
C PHE A 40 10.39 6.02 12.66
N GLY A 41 9.53 6.03 13.67
CA GLY A 41 9.17 7.23 14.42
C GLY A 41 8.22 8.17 13.68
N PHE A 42 8.23 9.45 14.10
CA PHE A 42 7.29 10.47 13.65
C PHE A 42 7.35 10.77 12.15
N SER A 43 8.51 10.58 11.52
CA SER A 43 8.69 10.79 10.08
C SER A 43 7.76 9.90 9.26
N SER A 44 7.64 8.62 9.63
CA SER A 44 6.75 7.68 8.94
C SER A 44 5.28 8.07 9.07
N LEU A 45 4.86 8.57 10.24
CA LEU A 45 3.51 9.07 10.45
C LEU A 45 3.19 10.25 9.51
N MET A 46 4.14 11.18 9.35
CA MET A 46 3.98 12.31 8.43
C MET A 46 3.83 11.85 6.98
N VAL A 47 4.63 10.88 6.54
CA VAL A 47 4.53 10.32 5.18
C VAL A 47 3.16 9.65 4.98
N ILE A 48 2.69 8.84 5.92
CA ILE A 48 1.38 8.16 5.85
C ILE A 48 0.24 9.19 5.75
N LEU A 49 0.22 10.18 6.64
CA LEU A 49 -0.81 11.22 6.64
C LEU A 49 -0.79 12.05 5.36
N THR A 50 0.40 12.42 4.87
CA THR A 50 0.53 13.19 3.63
C THR A 50 0.04 12.40 2.42
N CYS A 51 0.41 11.13 2.27
CA CYS A 51 -0.07 10.29 1.17
C CYS A 51 -1.58 10.10 1.20
N MET A 52 -2.15 9.81 2.38
CA MET A 52 -3.60 9.64 2.53
C MET A 52 -4.36 10.94 2.23
N ALA A 53 -3.91 12.06 2.79
CA ALA A 53 -4.53 13.37 2.56
C ALA A 53 -4.43 13.77 1.08
N ALA A 54 -3.24 13.65 0.47
CA ALA A 54 -3.04 13.97 -0.94
C ALA A 54 -3.90 13.09 -1.86
N ALA A 55 -4.03 11.79 -1.56
CA ALA A 55 -4.87 10.87 -2.32
C ALA A 55 -6.35 11.25 -2.25
N VAL A 56 -6.88 11.51 -1.05
CA VAL A 56 -8.29 11.88 -0.88
C VAL A 56 -8.57 13.25 -1.50
N LEU A 57 -7.70 14.23 -1.29
CA LEU A 57 -7.86 15.59 -1.84
C LEU A 57 -7.78 15.58 -3.37
N SER A 58 -6.87 14.80 -3.96
CA SER A 58 -6.75 14.71 -5.42
C SER A 58 -7.98 14.08 -6.07
N GLU A 59 -8.60 13.07 -5.44
CA GLU A 59 -9.88 12.50 -5.91
C GLU A 59 -11.01 13.52 -5.81
N LEU A 60 -11.11 14.23 -4.69
CA LEU A 60 -12.12 15.28 -4.49
C LEU A 60 -12.00 16.35 -5.57
N VAL A 61 -10.80 16.90 -5.76
CA VAL A 61 -10.55 17.95 -6.74
C VAL A 61 -10.84 17.47 -8.16
N PHE A 62 -10.41 16.26 -8.51
CA PHE A 62 -10.68 15.69 -9.83
C PHE A 62 -12.17 15.55 -10.10
N ASN A 63 -12.93 14.99 -9.14
CA ASN A 63 -14.38 14.80 -9.30
C ASN A 63 -15.12 16.13 -9.39
N LEU A 64 -14.68 17.16 -8.65
CA LEU A 64 -15.24 18.53 -8.75
C LEU A 64 -14.99 19.15 -10.13
N ILE A 65 -13.75 19.06 -10.65
CA ILE A 65 -13.41 19.61 -11.96
C ILE A 65 -14.16 18.89 -13.07
N CYS A 66 -14.23 17.55 -13.01
CA CYS A 66 -14.90 16.74 -14.02
C CYS A 66 -16.42 16.65 -13.84
N LYS A 67 -16.99 17.30 -12.81
CA LYS A 67 -18.43 17.25 -12.46
C LYS A 67 -18.95 15.80 -12.34
N LYS A 68 -18.11 14.89 -11.85
CA LYS A 68 -18.48 13.49 -11.58
C LYS A 68 -19.10 13.35 -10.19
N GLU A 69 -19.86 12.28 -10.00
CA GLU A 69 -20.34 11.92 -8.66
C GLU A 69 -19.18 11.68 -7.70
N GLN A 70 -19.36 12.11 -6.43
CA GLN A 70 -18.31 11.98 -5.42
C GLN A 70 -18.18 10.52 -4.97
N THR A 71 -17.01 9.93 -5.22
CA THR A 71 -16.67 8.54 -4.88
C THR A 71 -15.86 8.41 -3.60
N ILE A 72 -15.60 9.51 -2.88
CA ILE A 72 -14.80 9.52 -1.64
C ILE A 72 -15.37 8.59 -0.57
N GLY A 73 -16.70 8.40 -0.56
CA GLY A 73 -17.40 7.49 0.36
C GLY A 73 -16.96 6.03 0.27
N ASP A 74 -16.35 5.61 -0.83
CA ASP A 74 -15.87 4.24 -1.06
C ASP A 74 -14.55 3.92 -0.32
N LEU A 75 -13.87 4.93 0.25
CA LEU A 75 -12.59 4.82 0.95
C LEU A 75 -11.41 4.29 0.10
N SER A 76 -11.59 4.09 -1.19
CA SER A 76 -10.59 3.50 -2.07
C SER A 76 -9.35 4.38 -2.28
N SER A 77 -9.51 5.71 -2.27
CA SER A 77 -8.38 6.65 -2.32
C SER A 77 -7.56 6.62 -1.03
N ALA A 78 -8.22 6.47 0.12
CA ALA A 78 -7.53 6.32 1.40
C ALA A 78 -6.71 5.01 1.43
N VAL A 79 -7.28 3.89 0.95
CA VAL A 79 -6.56 2.62 0.79
C VAL A 79 -5.36 2.78 -0.13
N THR A 80 -5.54 3.42 -1.29
CA THR A 80 -4.45 3.66 -2.25
C THR A 80 -3.34 4.53 -1.65
N GLY A 81 -3.72 5.60 -0.94
CA GLY A 81 -2.76 6.48 -0.25
C GLY A 81 -1.98 5.75 0.84
N LEU A 82 -2.65 4.92 1.64
CA LEU A 82 -2.00 4.11 2.67
C LEU A 82 -1.07 3.05 2.08
N LEU A 83 -1.52 2.32 1.05
CA LEU A 83 -0.69 1.34 0.34
C LEU A 83 0.54 1.99 -0.29
N LEU A 84 0.39 3.17 -0.90
CA LEU A 84 1.52 3.91 -1.42
C LEU A 84 2.49 4.29 -0.30
N ALA A 85 1.99 4.88 0.79
CA ALA A 85 2.82 5.29 1.93
C ALA A 85 3.65 4.12 2.48
N LEU A 86 3.03 2.96 2.66
CA LEU A 86 3.73 1.75 3.13
C LEU A 86 4.80 1.24 2.14
N ASN A 87 4.72 1.61 0.88
CA ASN A 87 5.70 1.29 -0.15
C ASN A 87 6.83 2.33 -0.30
N LEU A 88 6.80 3.42 0.48
CA LEU A 88 7.80 4.49 0.44
C LEU A 88 8.82 4.36 1.58
N PRO A 89 10.04 4.89 1.41
CA PRO A 89 11.00 5.02 2.50
C PRO A 89 10.59 6.12 3.48
N ALA A 90 10.96 5.97 4.77
CA ALA A 90 10.61 6.94 5.82
C ALA A 90 11.27 8.33 5.64
N THR A 91 12.35 8.41 4.88
CA THR A 91 13.14 9.63 4.63
C THR A 91 12.69 10.40 3.39
N ILE A 92 11.65 9.94 2.69
CA ILE A 92 11.16 10.62 1.49
C ILE A 92 10.66 12.04 1.82
N PRO A 93 11.01 13.08 1.05
CA PRO A 93 10.42 14.40 1.19
C PRO A 93 8.90 14.36 0.99
N LEU A 94 8.15 15.03 1.87
CA LEU A 94 6.68 14.99 1.87
C LEU A 94 6.06 15.43 0.54
N TRP A 95 6.69 16.38 -0.17
CA TRP A 95 6.21 16.83 -1.48
C TRP A 95 6.31 15.75 -2.55
N GLN A 96 7.36 14.89 -2.52
CA GLN A 96 7.49 13.74 -3.45
C GLN A 96 6.41 12.70 -3.14
N ALA A 97 6.17 12.41 -1.86
CA ALA A 97 5.12 11.50 -1.42
C ALA A 97 3.73 11.99 -1.87
N ALA A 98 3.44 13.29 -1.72
CA ALA A 98 2.21 13.91 -2.19
C ALA A 98 2.07 13.82 -3.73
N LEU A 99 3.15 14.10 -4.47
CA LEU A 99 3.17 14.01 -5.93
C LEU A 99 2.89 12.59 -6.43
N GLY A 100 3.47 11.57 -5.78
CA GLY A 100 3.17 10.17 -6.05
C GLY A 100 1.70 9.82 -5.79
N ALA A 101 1.11 10.31 -4.69
CA ALA A 101 -0.29 10.08 -4.37
C ALA A 101 -1.24 10.75 -5.38
N ILE A 102 -0.94 11.97 -5.81
CA ILE A 102 -1.68 12.67 -6.86
C ILE A 102 -1.61 11.89 -8.18
N PHE A 103 -0.42 11.44 -8.58
CA PHE A 103 -0.24 10.61 -9.77
C PHE A 103 -1.06 9.32 -9.69
N ALA A 104 -1.00 8.59 -8.57
CA ALA A 104 -1.76 7.36 -8.35
C ALA A 104 -3.26 7.56 -8.57
N ILE A 105 -3.82 8.62 -8.01
CA ILE A 105 -5.27 8.87 -8.04
C ILE A 105 -5.69 9.50 -9.37
N VAL A 106 -5.06 10.58 -9.78
CA VAL A 106 -5.49 11.32 -10.98
C VAL A 106 -5.21 10.49 -12.23
N VAL A 107 -3.94 10.10 -12.42
CA VAL A 107 -3.52 9.47 -13.69
C VAL A 107 -3.96 8.02 -13.77
N VAL A 108 -3.73 7.22 -12.74
CA VAL A 108 -3.96 5.78 -12.81
C VAL A 108 -5.40 5.38 -12.50
N LYS A 109 -6.06 6.07 -11.55
CA LYS A 109 -7.42 5.73 -11.12
C LYS A 109 -8.49 6.54 -11.84
N CYS A 110 -8.45 7.88 -11.73
CA CYS A 110 -9.58 8.72 -12.12
C CYS A 110 -9.72 8.91 -13.64
N LEU A 111 -8.60 9.00 -14.39
CA LEU A 111 -8.62 9.14 -15.84
C LEU A 111 -9.21 7.91 -16.55
N PHE A 112 -8.99 6.71 -15.99
CA PHE A 112 -9.49 5.46 -16.57
C PHE A 112 -10.91 5.07 -16.13
N GLY A 113 -11.57 5.85 -15.30
CA GLY A 113 -12.98 5.64 -14.93
C GLY A 113 -13.22 5.25 -13.47
N GLY A 114 -12.21 5.10 -12.65
CA GLY A 114 -12.34 4.81 -11.21
C GLY A 114 -12.12 3.34 -10.85
N ILE A 115 -12.76 2.88 -9.76
CA ILE A 115 -12.56 1.54 -9.21
C ILE A 115 -12.92 0.47 -10.25
N GLY A 116 -12.03 -0.50 -10.44
CA GLY A 116 -12.26 -1.65 -11.33
C GLY A 116 -11.93 -1.41 -12.80
N GLN A 117 -11.66 -0.17 -13.22
CA GLN A 117 -11.29 0.19 -14.59
C GLN A 117 -9.81 0.61 -14.72
N ASN A 118 -9.03 0.44 -13.66
CA ASN A 118 -7.61 0.79 -13.66
C ASN A 118 -6.83 -0.21 -14.53
N PHE A 119 -5.90 0.29 -15.35
CA PHE A 119 -5.01 -0.55 -16.15
C PHE A 119 -3.91 -1.22 -15.29
N ALA A 120 -3.61 -0.66 -14.11
CA ALA A 120 -2.63 -1.16 -13.16
C ALA A 120 -3.03 -0.81 -11.72
N ASN A 121 -2.37 -1.42 -10.75
CA ASN A 121 -2.54 -1.03 -9.35
C ASN A 121 -1.99 0.39 -9.14
N PRO A 122 -2.80 1.38 -8.72
CA PRO A 122 -2.40 2.77 -8.64
C PRO A 122 -1.25 3.03 -7.66
N ALA A 123 -1.17 2.30 -6.55
CA ALA A 123 -0.08 2.46 -5.59
C ALA A 123 1.26 1.95 -6.16
N ILE A 124 1.24 0.82 -6.88
CA ILE A 124 2.45 0.27 -7.50
C ILE A 124 2.90 1.14 -8.67
N ALA A 125 1.99 1.60 -9.51
CA ALA A 125 2.31 2.48 -10.62
C ALA A 125 2.94 3.80 -10.12
N ALA A 126 2.43 4.37 -9.04
CA ALA A 126 3.01 5.56 -8.42
C ALA A 126 4.39 5.29 -7.81
N ARG A 127 4.60 4.12 -7.19
CA ARG A 127 5.94 3.72 -6.70
C ARG A 127 6.95 3.67 -7.84
N ILE A 128 6.58 3.06 -8.98
CA ILE A 128 7.45 3.00 -10.17
C ILE A 128 7.72 4.39 -10.72
N PHE A 129 6.69 5.24 -10.82
CA PHE A 129 6.84 6.63 -11.23
C PHE A 129 7.83 7.39 -10.35
N LEU A 130 7.71 7.28 -9.02
CA LEU A 130 8.62 7.92 -8.07
C LEU A 130 10.03 7.34 -8.17
N LEU A 131 10.17 6.02 -8.36
CA LEU A 131 11.47 5.37 -8.51
C LEU A 131 12.21 5.86 -9.76
N LEU A 132 11.51 6.04 -10.86
CA LEU A 132 12.11 6.54 -12.11
C LEU A 132 12.44 8.04 -12.02
N SER A 133 11.57 8.83 -11.34
CA SER A 133 11.75 10.28 -11.24
C SER A 133 12.74 10.70 -10.15
N PHE A 134 12.79 9.96 -9.03
CA PHE A 134 13.56 10.30 -7.82
C PHE A 134 14.31 9.09 -7.29
N SER A 135 15.09 8.41 -8.14
CA SER A 135 15.78 7.17 -7.80
C SER A 135 16.65 7.29 -6.54
N GLY A 136 17.37 8.40 -6.37
CA GLY A 136 18.24 8.61 -5.21
C GLY A 136 17.52 8.58 -3.86
N THR A 137 16.31 9.14 -3.77
CA THR A 137 15.51 9.13 -2.53
C THR A 137 14.77 7.81 -2.35
N MET A 138 14.38 7.15 -3.43
CA MET A 138 13.60 5.90 -3.37
C MET A 138 14.45 4.67 -3.11
N THR A 139 15.74 4.68 -3.50
CA THR A 139 16.67 3.57 -3.28
C THR A 139 17.48 3.71 -1.97
N ALA A 140 17.34 4.81 -1.27
CA ALA A 140 18.02 5.01 0.02
C ALA A 140 17.54 3.97 1.03
N ALA A 141 18.43 3.13 1.51
CA ALA A 141 18.13 2.18 2.58
C ALA A 141 17.91 2.95 3.88
N VAL A 142 16.74 2.83 4.45
CA VAL A 142 16.36 3.47 5.72
C VAL A 142 16.27 2.39 6.78
N PHE A 143 17.00 2.58 7.88
CA PHE A 143 17.01 1.65 9.00
C PHE A 143 16.11 2.17 10.14
N PRO A 144 15.48 1.28 10.91
CA PRO A 144 14.74 1.66 12.11
C PRO A 144 15.62 2.39 13.12
N GLN A 145 15.05 3.30 13.91
CA GLN A 145 15.77 4.10 14.92
C GLN A 145 16.48 3.24 15.98
N ASN A 146 16.04 2.02 16.21
CA ASN A 146 16.58 1.09 17.21
C ASN A 146 17.48 -0.01 16.60
N ALA A 147 17.90 0.12 15.34
CA ALA A 147 18.84 -0.81 14.75
C ALA A 147 20.28 -0.38 15.05
N ASP A 148 21.07 -1.28 15.60
CA ASP A 148 22.51 -1.05 15.89
C ASP A 148 23.35 -0.89 14.60
N VAL A 149 22.72 -1.01 13.42
CA VAL A 149 23.37 -0.92 12.11
C VAL A 149 23.09 0.45 11.50
N VAL A 150 24.08 1.33 11.56
CA VAL A 150 23.99 2.73 11.09
C VAL A 150 24.13 2.85 9.56
N SER A 151 24.70 1.86 8.89
CA SER A 151 24.84 1.82 7.43
C SER A 151 25.03 0.37 7.00
N GLY A 152 24.15 -0.13 6.20
CA GLY A 152 24.24 -1.48 5.68
C GLY A 152 23.36 -1.66 4.45
N ALA A 153 23.68 -2.67 3.66
CA ALA A 153 22.81 -3.10 2.59
C ALA A 153 21.50 -3.67 3.16
N THR A 154 20.42 -3.55 2.42
CA THR A 154 19.19 -4.28 2.75
C THR A 154 19.50 -5.78 2.81
N PRO A 155 18.74 -6.61 3.56
CA PRO A 155 18.97 -8.05 3.63
C PRO A 155 19.07 -8.70 2.25
N LEU A 156 18.28 -8.22 1.30
CA LEU A 156 18.30 -8.67 -0.09
C LEU A 156 19.58 -8.21 -0.82
N GLY A 157 20.06 -7.01 -0.52
CA GLY A 157 21.34 -6.48 -1.04
C GLY A 157 22.53 -7.32 -0.57
N VAL A 158 22.55 -7.74 0.70
CA VAL A 158 23.59 -8.62 1.25
C VAL A 158 23.55 -9.99 0.54
N LEU A 159 22.37 -10.55 0.33
CA LEU A 159 22.21 -11.80 -0.42
C LEU A 159 22.64 -11.68 -1.88
N SER A 160 22.56 -10.49 -2.48
CA SER A 160 23.02 -10.23 -3.85
C SER A 160 24.52 -9.89 -3.94
N GLY A 161 25.27 -10.00 -2.83
CA GLY A 161 26.74 -9.83 -2.81
C GLY A 161 27.24 -8.46 -2.35
N GLN A 162 26.36 -7.60 -1.78
CA GLN A 162 26.81 -6.38 -1.12
C GLN A 162 27.44 -6.68 0.24
N GLU A 163 28.41 -5.89 0.64
CA GLU A 163 29.04 -6.03 1.95
C GLU A 163 28.04 -5.71 3.07
N GLY A 164 27.91 -6.61 4.05
CA GLY A 164 27.03 -6.45 5.21
C GLY A 164 26.83 -7.76 5.96
N THR A 165 26.32 -7.66 7.17
CA THR A 165 25.93 -8.82 7.99
C THR A 165 24.44 -9.08 7.84
N LEU A 166 24.06 -10.33 7.61
CA LEU A 166 22.64 -10.73 7.58
C LEU A 166 22.07 -10.59 9.00
N PRO A 167 20.94 -9.89 9.17
CA PRO A 167 20.25 -9.83 10.46
C PRO A 167 19.70 -11.21 10.85
N THR A 168 19.51 -11.41 12.15
CA THR A 168 18.94 -12.65 12.68
C THR A 168 17.50 -12.84 12.15
N TYR A 169 17.04 -14.09 12.00
CA TYR A 169 15.67 -14.37 11.57
C TYR A 169 14.60 -13.69 12.43
N LEU A 170 14.85 -13.54 13.74
CA LEU A 170 13.96 -12.82 14.65
C LEU A 170 13.94 -11.31 14.35
N ASP A 171 15.06 -10.72 14.00
CA ASP A 171 15.15 -9.29 13.64
C ASP A 171 14.45 -9.02 12.30
N LEU A 172 14.56 -9.93 11.34
CA LEU A 172 13.79 -9.87 10.09
C LEU A 172 12.28 -9.97 10.34
N PHE A 173 11.87 -10.85 11.25
CA PHE A 173 10.45 -11.05 11.56
C PHE A 173 9.84 -9.86 12.32
N LEU A 174 10.61 -9.26 13.23
CA LEU A 174 10.19 -8.11 14.03
C LEU A 174 10.38 -6.75 13.31
N GLY A 175 11.13 -6.74 12.18
CA GLY A 175 11.30 -5.54 11.38
C GLY A 175 12.49 -4.66 11.72
N LYS A 176 13.52 -5.19 12.38
CA LYS A 176 14.79 -4.48 12.64
C LYS A 176 15.73 -4.55 11.42
N CYS A 177 15.20 -4.35 10.24
CA CYS A 177 15.95 -4.37 8.98
C CYS A 177 15.65 -3.13 8.15
N GLY A 178 16.57 -2.76 7.27
CA GLY A 178 16.36 -1.64 6.35
C GLY A 178 15.38 -1.99 5.25
N GLY A 179 14.44 -1.08 4.95
CA GLY A 179 13.44 -1.29 3.90
C GLY A 179 12.40 -0.19 3.83
N ALA A 180 11.35 -0.40 3.03
CA ALA A 180 10.20 0.48 2.96
C ALA A 180 9.33 0.36 4.24
N LEU A 181 8.51 1.38 4.52
CA LEU A 181 7.72 1.49 5.74
C LEU A 181 6.86 0.25 6.06
N GLY A 182 6.24 -0.35 5.06
CA GLY A 182 5.36 -1.52 5.26
C GLY A 182 6.06 -2.87 5.09
N GLU A 183 7.30 -2.88 4.60
CA GLU A 183 8.01 -4.09 4.23
C GLU A 183 8.79 -4.70 5.41
N THR A 184 9.13 -3.87 6.39
CA THR A 184 10.07 -4.26 7.45
C THR A 184 9.47 -5.22 8.48
N CYS A 185 8.21 -5.09 8.87
CA CYS A 185 7.60 -5.91 9.90
C CYS A 185 6.72 -7.02 9.32
N ALA A 186 7.28 -8.22 9.12
CA ALA A 186 6.55 -9.37 8.60
C ALA A 186 5.38 -9.79 9.52
N LEU A 187 5.54 -9.71 10.83
CA LEU A 187 4.51 -10.04 11.81
C LEU A 187 3.25 -9.18 11.63
N ALA A 188 3.41 -7.88 11.46
CA ALA A 188 2.29 -6.95 11.29
C ALA A 188 1.50 -7.24 10.00
N LEU A 189 2.20 -7.57 8.91
CA LEU A 189 1.58 -7.97 7.64
C LEU A 189 0.83 -9.30 7.76
N LEU A 190 1.40 -10.28 8.48
CA LEU A 190 0.73 -11.56 8.73
C LEU A 190 -0.56 -11.39 9.52
N VAL A 191 -0.56 -10.57 10.57
CA VAL A 191 -1.76 -10.26 11.35
C VAL A 191 -2.84 -9.63 10.45
N GLY A 192 -2.48 -8.66 9.62
CA GLY A 192 -3.39 -8.05 8.65
C GLY A 192 -3.93 -9.06 7.62
N GLY A 193 -3.07 -9.93 7.10
CA GLY A 193 -3.45 -10.99 6.14
C GLY A 193 -4.42 -12.00 6.75
N ILE A 194 -4.16 -12.46 7.97
CA ILE A 194 -5.05 -13.38 8.71
C ILE A 194 -6.42 -12.73 8.93
N TYR A 195 -6.45 -11.44 9.30
CA TYR A 195 -7.70 -10.71 9.45
C TYR A 195 -8.52 -10.70 8.15
N LEU A 196 -7.90 -10.43 6.98
CA LEU A 196 -8.60 -10.43 5.69
C LEU A 196 -9.14 -11.80 5.30
N VAL A 197 -8.42 -12.87 5.63
CA VAL A 197 -8.89 -14.26 5.41
C VAL A 197 -10.09 -14.57 6.30
N ILE A 198 -10.04 -14.24 7.59
CA ILE A 198 -11.15 -14.45 8.54
C ILE A 198 -12.39 -13.66 8.10
N ARG A 199 -12.20 -12.43 7.65
CA ARG A 199 -13.29 -11.60 7.11
C ARG A 199 -13.81 -12.10 5.75
N GLY A 200 -13.11 -13.06 5.11
CA GLY A 200 -13.47 -13.61 3.80
C GLY A 200 -13.38 -12.57 2.66
N VAL A 201 -12.53 -11.56 2.83
CA VAL A 201 -12.20 -10.60 1.76
C VAL A 201 -11.28 -11.26 0.75
N ILE A 202 -10.37 -12.10 1.22
CA ILE A 202 -9.43 -12.88 0.41
C ILE A 202 -9.64 -14.36 0.72
N THR A 203 -9.66 -15.18 -0.34
CA THR A 203 -9.69 -16.63 -0.19
C THR A 203 -8.25 -17.15 0.04
N TRP A 204 -8.07 -18.03 1.01
CA TRP A 204 -6.76 -18.58 1.35
C TRP A 204 -6.09 -19.32 0.19
N HIS A 205 -6.88 -19.96 -0.68
CA HIS A 205 -6.37 -20.63 -1.89
C HIS A 205 -5.69 -19.65 -2.83
N THR A 206 -6.29 -18.50 -3.10
CA THR A 206 -5.71 -17.46 -3.97
C THR A 206 -4.42 -16.91 -3.37
N CYS A 207 -4.40 -16.68 -2.05
CA CYS A 207 -3.22 -16.17 -1.36
C CYS A 207 -2.04 -17.15 -1.49
N LEU A 208 -2.24 -18.45 -1.27
CA LEU A 208 -1.19 -19.47 -1.38
C LEU A 208 -0.73 -19.72 -2.82
N LEU A 209 -1.63 -19.69 -3.79
CA LEU A 209 -1.28 -19.89 -5.21
C LEU A 209 -0.39 -18.77 -5.75
N TYR A 210 -0.68 -17.50 -5.42
CA TYR A 210 0.11 -16.37 -5.88
C TYR A 210 1.46 -16.22 -5.17
N THR A 211 1.60 -16.75 -3.97
CA THR A 211 2.87 -16.75 -3.22
C THR A 211 3.73 -17.98 -3.50
N SER A 212 3.18 -19.01 -4.12
CA SER A 212 3.93 -20.21 -4.51
C SER A 212 4.75 -19.96 -5.77
N PRO A 213 6.09 -20.21 -5.76
CA PRO A 213 6.90 -20.05 -6.96
C PRO A 213 6.40 -20.98 -8.08
N SER A 214 6.26 -20.40 -9.27
CA SER A 214 5.88 -21.17 -10.45
C SER A 214 6.97 -22.19 -10.81
N PRO A 215 6.62 -23.39 -11.34
CA PRO A 215 7.61 -24.33 -11.86
C PRO A 215 8.52 -23.76 -12.95
N ARG A 216 8.14 -22.60 -13.55
CA ARG A 216 8.95 -21.88 -14.54
C ARG A 216 10.01 -20.96 -13.94
N ASP A 217 9.95 -20.70 -12.63
CA ASP A 217 10.87 -19.81 -11.91
C ASP A 217 12.07 -20.58 -11.31
N ARG A 218 12.25 -21.85 -11.68
CA ARG A 218 13.37 -22.71 -11.29
C ARG A 218 14.39 -22.85 -12.41
#